data_2dca17aefe69ae7426eeacd782c0430b
#
_entry.id   2dca17aefe69ae7426eeacd782c0430b
#
_cell.length_a   1.000
_cell.length_b   1.000
_cell.length_c   1.000
_cell.angle_alpha   90.00
_cell.angle_beta   90.00
_cell.angle_gamma   90.00
#
_symmetry.space_group_name_H-M   'P 1'
#
loop_
_entity.id
_entity.type
_entity.pdbx_description
1 polymer ?
#
loop_
_entity_poly.entity_id
_entity_poly.type
_entity_poly.pdbx_seq_one_letter_code
_entity_poly.pdbx_strand_id
1 'polypeptide(L)'
;MGKYCDDIHAGWKSQLGGAELEIDDSEEIKEARSQAKDYDGFLALGKALSWDFRYREAAEAYDRALNLKPDDLNALRLKAGRHLSTLHVALAEEELKHCLELGGDELDIRYRLGLCSFFMCNYDEALHQFSLCMPLCGDEMGIAAMYWHTISAYRSKTDPVLLKEYKPGMEVGHHTAYEKAMALCAGFCSAESLEERIQNEPDDMEYAIMAYGLSEYYRARGDEGKARTLADSVLKRDGFWPCFAWLAAKNDEMNRA
;
A
#
# COMPACT_ATOMS: atom_id res chain seq x y z
N MET A 1 16.10 3.90 17.57
CA MET A 1 16.08 3.63 16.11
C MET A 1 17.12 2.55 15.77
N GLY A 2 17.13 1.40 16.39
CA GLY A 2 18.22 0.42 16.21
C GLY A 2 17.86 -1.05 16.32
N LYS A 3 16.64 -1.40 16.72
CA LYS A 3 16.22 -2.81 16.79
C LYS A 3 15.25 -3.24 15.68
N TYR A 4 14.68 -2.28 14.97
CA TYR A 4 13.64 -2.55 13.97
C TYR A 4 14.19 -2.97 12.60
N CYS A 5 15.45 -2.69 12.28
CA CYS A 5 15.96 -2.82 10.92
C CYS A 5 16.21 -4.28 10.50
N ASP A 6 16.76 -5.11 11.39
CA ASP A 6 17.18 -6.47 11.01
C ASP A 6 16.01 -7.47 11.00
N ASP A 7 15.03 -7.30 11.91
CA ASP A 7 13.85 -8.18 12.00
C ASP A 7 12.78 -7.85 10.94
N ILE A 8 12.70 -6.60 10.49
CA ILE A 8 11.79 -6.16 9.42
C ILE A 8 12.13 -6.83 8.09
N HIS A 9 13.41 -6.96 7.74
CA HIS A 9 13.86 -7.59 6.49
C HIS A 9 13.47 -9.06 6.38
N ALA A 10 13.42 -9.77 7.50
CA ALA A 10 12.92 -11.15 7.54
C ALA A 10 11.39 -11.21 7.64
N GLY A 11 10.75 -10.15 8.18
CA GLY A 11 9.34 -10.11 8.53
C GLY A 11 8.39 -10.28 7.34
N TRP A 12 8.67 -9.68 6.17
CA TRP A 12 7.78 -9.82 5.01
C TRP A 12 7.64 -11.28 4.55
N LYS A 13 8.67 -12.13 4.71
CA LYS A 13 8.63 -13.54 4.30
C LYS A 13 7.61 -14.33 5.10
N SER A 14 7.48 -14.07 6.40
CA SER A 14 6.44 -14.69 7.22
C SER A 14 5.06 -14.10 6.94
N GLN A 15 5.00 -12.80 6.68
CA GLN A 15 3.73 -12.08 6.47
C GLN A 15 3.10 -12.38 5.10
N LEU A 16 3.89 -12.61 4.05
CA LEU A 16 3.43 -12.90 2.69
C LEU A 16 3.43 -14.39 2.31
N GLY A 17 3.38 -15.30 3.29
CA GLY A 17 3.25 -16.73 3.04
C GLY A 17 4.59 -17.48 2.96
N GLY A 18 5.69 -16.85 3.38
CA GLY A 18 7.01 -17.50 3.52
C GLY A 18 7.15 -18.34 4.78
N ALA A 19 8.38 -18.61 5.18
CA ALA A 19 8.71 -19.39 6.37
C ALA A 19 8.12 -18.75 7.65
N GLU A 20 7.69 -19.59 8.60
CA GLU A 20 7.41 -19.12 9.95
C GLU A 20 8.70 -18.58 10.57
N LEU A 21 8.65 -17.34 11.03
CA LEU A 21 9.73 -16.76 11.81
C LEU A 21 9.24 -16.65 13.26
N GLU A 22 10.00 -17.23 14.16
CA GLU A 22 9.83 -16.95 15.59
C GLU A 22 10.37 -15.54 15.84
N ILE A 23 9.47 -14.58 16.05
CA ILE A 23 9.79 -13.21 16.42
C ILE A 23 9.41 -13.03 17.88
N ASP A 24 10.37 -12.64 18.70
CA ASP A 24 10.09 -12.33 20.11
C ASP A 24 9.13 -11.13 20.23
N ASP A 25 8.19 -11.23 21.16
CA ASP A 25 7.31 -10.11 21.47
C ASP A 25 8.11 -8.94 22.09
N SER A 26 7.89 -7.73 21.58
CA SER A 26 8.32 -6.49 22.26
C SER A 26 7.61 -6.36 23.62
N GLU A 27 8.11 -5.50 24.51
CA GLU A 27 7.46 -5.31 25.83
C GLU A 27 6.04 -4.77 25.66
N GLU A 28 5.77 -3.95 24.65
CA GLU A 28 4.47 -3.43 24.31
C GLU A 28 3.52 -4.57 23.87
N ILE A 29 4.00 -5.52 23.07
CA ILE A 29 3.19 -6.68 22.65
C ILE A 29 2.93 -7.61 23.85
N LYS A 30 3.92 -7.87 24.70
CA LYS A 30 3.74 -8.70 25.92
C LYS A 30 2.68 -8.11 26.84
N GLU A 31 2.75 -6.79 27.07
CA GLU A 31 1.75 -6.09 27.87
C GLU A 31 0.36 -6.17 27.22
N ALA A 32 0.24 -5.84 25.94
CA ALA A 32 -1.02 -5.91 25.21
C ALA A 32 -1.62 -7.33 25.22
N ARG A 33 -0.80 -8.39 25.06
CA ARG A 33 -1.27 -9.78 25.16
C ARG A 33 -1.83 -10.11 26.55
N SER A 34 -1.20 -9.63 27.61
CA SER A 34 -1.65 -9.87 28.98
C SER A 34 -3.03 -9.25 29.27
N GLN A 35 -3.34 -8.15 28.60
CA GLN A 35 -4.56 -7.36 28.73
C GLN A 35 -5.65 -7.77 27.71
N ALA A 36 -5.34 -8.56 26.68
CA ALA A 36 -6.25 -8.92 25.59
C ALA A 36 -7.33 -9.93 26.06
N LYS A 37 -8.36 -9.45 26.76
CA LYS A 37 -9.46 -10.24 27.33
C LYS A 37 -10.83 -9.77 26.86
N ASP A 38 -10.93 -8.55 26.36
CA ASP A 38 -12.15 -7.91 25.89
C ASP A 38 -11.90 -7.21 24.55
N TYR A 39 -12.92 -6.54 24.03
CA TYR A 39 -12.85 -5.82 22.76
C TYR A 39 -11.67 -4.81 22.71
N ASP A 40 -11.55 -3.97 23.74
CA ASP A 40 -10.54 -2.92 23.77
C ASP A 40 -9.11 -3.51 23.88
N GLY A 41 -8.96 -4.56 24.67
CA GLY A 41 -7.71 -5.30 24.80
C GLY A 41 -7.27 -5.98 23.51
N PHE A 42 -8.18 -6.64 22.77
CA PHE A 42 -7.86 -7.22 21.46
C PHE A 42 -7.56 -6.14 20.41
N LEU A 43 -8.28 -5.02 20.44
CA LEU A 43 -8.01 -3.89 19.55
C LEU A 43 -6.60 -3.28 19.81
N ALA A 44 -6.23 -3.12 21.08
CA ALA A 44 -4.92 -2.64 21.49
C ALA A 44 -3.80 -3.61 21.06
N LEU A 45 -4.00 -4.92 21.26
CA LEU A 45 -3.05 -5.95 20.82
C LEU A 45 -2.85 -5.89 19.28
N GLY A 46 -3.93 -5.81 18.52
CA GLY A 46 -3.85 -5.70 17.05
C GLY A 46 -3.07 -4.46 16.60
N LYS A 47 -3.24 -3.33 17.31
CA LYS A 47 -2.47 -2.10 17.03
C LYS A 47 -0.98 -2.26 17.36
N ALA A 48 -0.62 -2.85 18.53
CA ALA A 48 0.76 -3.10 18.91
C ALA A 48 1.46 -4.03 17.90
N LEU A 49 0.80 -5.13 17.52
CA LEU A 49 1.29 -6.05 16.50
C LEU A 49 1.44 -5.37 15.12
N SER A 50 0.51 -4.47 14.76
CA SER A 50 0.60 -3.71 13.52
C SER A 50 1.77 -2.75 13.50
N TRP A 51 2.14 -2.20 14.63
CA TRP A 51 3.28 -1.31 14.77
C TRP A 51 4.61 -2.04 14.54
N ASP A 52 4.69 -3.32 14.96
CA ASP A 52 5.83 -4.20 14.73
C ASP A 52 5.74 -4.98 13.41
N PHE A 53 4.88 -4.55 12.47
CA PHE A 53 4.65 -5.17 11.16
C PHE A 53 4.23 -6.66 11.21
N ARG A 54 3.73 -7.15 12.34
CA ARG A 54 3.19 -8.49 12.53
C ARG A 54 1.71 -8.54 12.09
N TYR A 55 1.49 -8.27 10.82
CA TYR A 55 0.16 -7.99 10.26
C TYR A 55 -0.78 -9.18 10.28
N ARG A 56 -0.28 -10.41 10.12
CA ARG A 56 -1.13 -11.61 10.22
C ARG A 56 -1.69 -11.78 11.62
N GLU A 57 -0.84 -11.68 12.63
CA GLU A 57 -1.27 -11.74 14.04
C GLU A 57 -2.15 -10.56 14.43
N ALA A 58 -1.86 -9.37 13.86
CA ALA A 58 -2.71 -8.21 14.06
C ALA A 58 -4.13 -8.44 13.50
N ALA A 59 -4.26 -9.03 12.32
CA ALA A 59 -5.54 -9.39 11.73
C ALA A 59 -6.31 -10.39 12.61
N GLU A 60 -5.62 -11.39 13.18
CA GLU A 60 -6.22 -12.35 14.13
C GLU A 60 -6.69 -11.66 15.43
N ALA A 61 -5.93 -10.69 15.94
CA ALA A 61 -6.34 -9.91 17.10
C ALA A 61 -7.58 -9.06 16.82
N TYR A 62 -7.64 -8.40 15.66
CA TYR A 62 -8.84 -7.67 15.23
C TYR A 62 -10.03 -8.59 14.99
N ASP A 63 -9.82 -9.83 14.49
CA ASP A 63 -10.86 -10.83 14.35
C ASP A 63 -11.46 -11.19 15.72
N ARG A 64 -10.62 -11.36 16.75
CA ARG A 64 -11.09 -11.58 18.12
C ARG A 64 -11.88 -10.40 18.67
N ALA A 65 -11.50 -9.16 18.35
CA ALA A 65 -12.27 -7.96 18.71
C ALA A 65 -13.64 -7.98 18.01
N LEU A 66 -13.69 -8.32 16.72
CA LEU A 66 -14.91 -8.40 15.93
C LEU A 66 -15.85 -9.53 16.35
N ASN A 67 -15.33 -10.63 16.90
CA ASN A 67 -16.18 -11.66 17.54
C ASN A 67 -16.98 -11.12 18.73
N LEU A 68 -16.54 -10.03 19.36
CA LEU A 68 -17.24 -9.33 20.44
C LEU A 68 -18.10 -8.18 19.95
N LYS A 69 -17.71 -7.51 18.85
CA LYS A 69 -18.46 -6.42 18.20
C LYS A 69 -18.36 -6.56 16.68
N PRO A 70 -19.24 -7.37 16.04
CA PRO A 70 -19.09 -7.74 14.64
C PRO A 70 -19.06 -6.59 13.63
N ASP A 71 -19.84 -5.54 13.86
CA ASP A 71 -19.99 -4.41 12.93
C ASP A 71 -19.21 -3.16 13.39
N ASP A 72 -18.16 -3.35 14.18
CA ASP A 72 -17.33 -2.22 14.58
C ASP A 72 -16.45 -1.76 13.42
N LEU A 73 -16.78 -0.59 12.88
CA LEU A 73 -16.10 0.02 11.72
C LEU A 73 -14.60 0.18 11.91
N ASN A 74 -14.16 0.52 13.14
CA ASN A 74 -12.73 0.74 13.38
C ASN A 74 -11.95 -0.58 13.33
N ALA A 75 -12.45 -1.64 13.96
CA ALA A 75 -11.83 -2.97 13.93
C ALA A 75 -11.86 -3.58 12.52
N LEU A 76 -12.99 -3.47 11.79
CA LEU A 76 -13.12 -3.92 10.40
C LEU A 76 -12.10 -3.23 9.49
N ARG A 77 -12.02 -1.91 9.53
CA ARG A 77 -11.10 -1.12 8.74
C ARG A 77 -9.63 -1.45 9.03
N LEU A 78 -9.29 -1.63 10.30
CA LEU A 78 -7.94 -2.01 10.72
C LEU A 78 -7.59 -3.41 10.22
N LYS A 79 -8.50 -4.38 10.35
CA LYS A 79 -8.33 -5.75 9.86
C LYS A 79 -8.15 -5.77 8.34
N ALA A 80 -9.04 -5.11 7.60
CA ALA A 80 -8.94 -4.99 6.14
C ALA A 80 -7.60 -4.40 5.68
N GLY A 81 -7.09 -3.38 6.41
CA GLY A 81 -5.77 -2.83 6.15
C GLY A 81 -4.65 -3.84 6.34
N ARG A 82 -4.75 -4.75 7.30
CA ARG A 82 -3.74 -5.83 7.50
C ARG A 82 -3.83 -6.90 6.42
N HIS A 83 -5.05 -7.31 6.04
CA HIS A 83 -5.24 -8.23 4.92
C HIS A 83 -4.66 -7.64 3.62
N LEU A 84 -4.90 -6.35 3.33
CA LEU A 84 -4.31 -5.69 2.17
C LEU A 84 -2.77 -5.66 2.23
N SER A 85 -2.21 -5.33 3.39
CA SER A 85 -0.75 -5.31 3.59
C SER A 85 -0.08 -6.69 3.55
N THR A 86 -0.85 -7.77 3.67
CA THR A 86 -0.38 -9.16 3.55
C THR A 86 -0.82 -9.83 2.25
N LEU A 87 -1.31 -9.06 1.28
CA LEU A 87 -1.80 -9.50 -0.03
C LEU A 87 -2.96 -10.53 0.05
N HIS A 88 -3.68 -10.59 1.16
CA HIS A 88 -4.96 -11.29 1.25
C HIS A 88 -6.08 -10.39 0.67
N VAL A 89 -5.90 -10.03 -0.60
CA VAL A 89 -6.61 -8.91 -1.24
C VAL A 89 -8.12 -9.14 -1.32
N ALA A 90 -8.55 -10.39 -1.56
CA ALA A 90 -9.99 -10.70 -1.63
C ALA A 90 -10.69 -10.53 -0.28
N LEU A 91 -10.03 -10.90 0.83
CA LEU A 91 -10.56 -10.67 2.17
C LEU A 91 -10.62 -9.17 2.51
N ALA A 92 -9.56 -8.44 2.15
CA ALA A 92 -9.53 -6.99 2.34
C ALA A 92 -10.67 -6.29 1.58
N GLU A 93 -10.92 -6.70 0.33
CA GLU A 93 -11.99 -6.14 -0.51
C GLU A 93 -13.38 -6.38 0.10
N GLU A 94 -13.65 -7.60 0.56
CA GLU A 94 -14.93 -7.96 1.21
C GLU A 94 -15.17 -7.12 2.47
N GLU A 95 -14.17 -7.03 3.35
CA GLU A 95 -14.23 -6.26 4.59
C GLU A 95 -14.40 -4.75 4.33
N LEU A 96 -13.71 -4.21 3.33
CA LEU A 96 -13.84 -2.79 2.95
C LEU A 96 -15.22 -2.48 2.34
N LYS A 97 -15.79 -3.38 1.54
CA LYS A 97 -17.17 -3.25 1.05
C LYS A 97 -18.17 -3.22 2.21
N HIS A 98 -17.99 -4.10 3.18
CA HIS A 98 -18.81 -4.10 4.39
C HIS A 98 -18.66 -2.81 5.20
N CYS A 99 -17.43 -2.29 5.37
CA CYS A 99 -17.21 -0.98 5.98
C CYS A 99 -17.97 0.14 5.25
N LEU A 100 -18.02 0.11 3.92
CA LEU A 100 -18.76 1.10 3.13
C LEU A 100 -20.26 1.01 3.36
N GLU A 101 -20.82 -0.21 3.42
CA GLU A 101 -22.25 -0.46 3.72
C GLU A 101 -22.62 0.05 5.11
N LEU A 102 -21.73 -0.03 6.08
CA LEU A 102 -21.90 0.48 7.43
C LEU A 102 -21.70 2.01 7.55
N GLY A 103 -21.41 2.70 6.45
CA GLY A 103 -21.20 4.15 6.43
C GLY A 103 -19.83 4.61 6.92
N GLY A 104 -18.81 3.80 6.71
CA GLY A 104 -17.41 4.14 7.01
C GLY A 104 -16.87 5.28 6.15
N ASP A 105 -15.66 5.74 6.46
CA ASP A 105 -14.95 6.82 5.75
C ASP A 105 -14.78 6.49 4.26
N GLU A 106 -15.57 7.15 3.43
CA GLU A 106 -15.64 6.86 2.00
C GLU A 106 -14.30 7.09 1.30
N LEU A 107 -13.54 8.11 1.67
CA LEU A 107 -12.24 8.40 1.08
C LEU A 107 -11.23 7.26 1.34
N ASP A 108 -11.01 6.89 2.60
CA ASP A 108 -10.06 5.83 2.98
C ASP A 108 -10.47 4.48 2.37
N ILE A 109 -11.77 4.17 2.43
CA ILE A 109 -12.29 2.89 1.92
C ILE A 109 -12.15 2.80 0.40
N ARG A 110 -12.55 3.81 -0.36
CA ARG A 110 -12.46 3.79 -1.82
C ARG A 110 -11.02 3.75 -2.31
N TYR A 111 -10.12 4.48 -1.66
CA TYR A 111 -8.69 4.41 -1.96
C TYR A 111 -8.16 2.97 -1.81
N ARG A 112 -8.51 2.28 -0.72
CA ARG A 112 -8.10 0.90 -0.47
C ARG A 112 -8.80 -0.11 -1.39
N LEU A 113 -10.06 0.09 -1.75
CA LEU A 113 -10.75 -0.72 -2.75
C LEU A 113 -10.09 -0.59 -4.13
N GLY A 114 -9.64 0.62 -4.49
CA GLY A 114 -8.84 0.84 -5.69
C GLY A 114 -7.53 0.04 -5.68
N LEU A 115 -6.83 0.02 -4.53
CA LEU A 115 -5.63 -0.80 -4.36
C LEU A 115 -5.93 -2.30 -4.43
N CYS A 116 -7.02 -2.77 -3.80
CA CYS A 116 -7.46 -4.17 -3.90
C CYS A 116 -7.68 -4.56 -5.36
N SER A 117 -8.43 -3.74 -6.11
CA SER A 117 -8.71 -3.98 -7.52
C SER A 117 -7.43 -3.98 -8.36
N PHE A 118 -6.49 -3.06 -8.08
CA PHE A 118 -5.18 -3.04 -8.74
C PHE A 118 -4.39 -4.34 -8.50
N PHE A 119 -4.29 -4.80 -7.25
CA PHE A 119 -3.57 -6.03 -6.91
C PHE A 119 -4.22 -7.29 -7.48
N MET A 120 -5.54 -7.29 -7.68
CA MET A 120 -6.27 -8.36 -8.37
C MET A 120 -6.22 -8.24 -9.91
N CYS A 121 -5.46 -7.29 -10.46
CA CYS A 121 -5.39 -6.99 -11.89
C CYS A 121 -6.74 -6.57 -12.51
N ASN A 122 -7.71 -6.16 -11.71
CA ASN A 122 -8.97 -5.59 -12.15
C ASN A 122 -8.82 -4.06 -12.33
N TYR A 123 -8.08 -3.65 -13.34
CA TYR A 123 -7.67 -2.26 -13.52
C TYR A 123 -8.84 -1.33 -13.84
N ASP A 124 -9.89 -1.80 -14.48
CA ASP A 124 -11.08 -0.98 -14.78
C ASP A 124 -11.80 -0.61 -13.48
N GLU A 125 -11.95 -1.55 -12.55
CA GLU A 125 -12.51 -1.27 -11.23
C GLU A 125 -11.57 -0.38 -10.40
N ALA A 126 -10.25 -0.58 -10.48
CA ALA A 126 -9.28 0.29 -9.83
C ALA A 126 -9.44 1.75 -10.31
N LEU A 127 -9.53 1.97 -11.62
CA LEU A 127 -9.80 3.28 -12.22
C LEU A 127 -11.10 3.89 -11.69
N HIS A 128 -12.16 3.09 -11.61
CA HIS A 128 -13.44 3.53 -11.08
C HIS A 128 -13.35 3.98 -9.63
N GLN A 129 -12.75 3.16 -8.76
CA GLN A 129 -12.62 3.48 -7.33
C GLN A 129 -11.75 4.72 -7.08
N PHE A 130 -10.61 4.88 -7.77
CA PHE A 130 -9.79 6.09 -7.66
C PHE A 130 -10.48 7.33 -8.22
N SER A 131 -11.30 7.19 -9.25
CA SER A 131 -12.13 8.30 -9.77
C SER A 131 -13.20 8.75 -8.78
N LEU A 132 -13.81 7.81 -8.04
CA LEU A 132 -14.75 8.13 -6.96
C LEU A 132 -14.06 8.74 -5.73
N CYS A 133 -12.82 8.34 -5.47
CA CYS A 133 -12.00 8.85 -4.39
C CYS A 133 -11.57 10.32 -4.63
N MET A 134 -11.21 10.67 -5.86
CA MET A 134 -10.59 11.94 -6.21
C MET A 134 -11.38 13.20 -5.74
N PRO A 135 -12.71 13.30 -5.91
CA PRO A 135 -13.47 14.45 -5.44
C PRO A 135 -13.50 14.61 -3.92
N LEU A 136 -13.14 13.56 -3.17
CA LEU A 136 -13.11 13.56 -1.70
C LEU A 136 -11.74 13.96 -1.16
N CYS A 137 -10.71 14.03 -2.05
CA CYS A 137 -9.31 14.27 -1.68
C CYS A 137 -8.99 15.77 -1.63
N GLY A 138 -8.12 16.16 -0.68
CA GLY A 138 -7.21 17.29 -0.86
C GLY A 138 -5.98 16.88 -1.68
N ASP A 139 -5.08 17.84 -1.94
CA ASP A 139 -3.89 17.61 -2.78
C ASP A 139 -3.03 16.42 -2.32
N GLU A 140 -2.86 16.27 -1.00
CA GLU A 140 -2.03 15.22 -0.42
C GLU A 140 -2.52 13.80 -0.73
N MET A 141 -3.80 13.50 -0.51
CA MET A 141 -4.37 12.21 -0.89
C MET A 141 -4.69 12.14 -2.39
N GLY A 142 -4.99 13.28 -3.02
CA GLY A 142 -5.25 13.40 -4.44
C GLY A 142 -4.08 12.96 -5.29
N ILE A 143 -2.84 13.34 -4.93
CA ILE A 143 -1.65 12.92 -5.69
C ILE A 143 -1.42 11.40 -5.60
N ALA A 144 -1.70 10.76 -4.46
CA ALA A 144 -1.61 9.32 -4.31
C ALA A 144 -2.72 8.59 -5.11
N ALA A 145 -3.96 9.11 -5.09
CA ALA A 145 -5.05 8.56 -5.89
C ALA A 145 -4.76 8.72 -7.40
N MET A 146 -4.23 9.86 -7.82
CA MET A 146 -3.80 10.12 -9.20
C MET A 146 -2.71 9.15 -9.65
N TYR A 147 -1.73 8.88 -8.80
CA TYR A 147 -0.65 7.93 -9.07
C TYR A 147 -1.22 6.53 -9.36
N TRP A 148 -2.02 5.98 -8.47
CA TRP A 148 -2.57 4.64 -8.63
C TRP A 148 -3.56 4.55 -9.80
N HIS A 149 -4.34 5.61 -10.03
CA HIS A 149 -5.18 5.72 -11.23
C HIS A 149 -4.33 5.70 -12.51
N THR A 150 -3.24 6.48 -12.55
CA THR A 150 -2.38 6.59 -13.74
C THR A 150 -1.74 5.25 -14.09
N ILE A 151 -1.17 4.55 -13.10
CA ILE A 151 -0.57 3.23 -13.36
C ILE A 151 -1.62 2.17 -13.68
N SER A 152 -2.83 2.25 -13.10
CA SER A 152 -3.96 1.38 -13.51
C SER A 152 -4.34 1.63 -14.98
N ALA A 153 -4.39 2.89 -15.41
CA ALA A 153 -4.65 3.25 -16.81
C ALA A 153 -3.56 2.70 -17.76
N TYR A 154 -2.30 2.77 -17.36
CA TYR A 154 -1.20 2.18 -18.12
C TYR A 154 -1.35 0.66 -18.27
N ARG A 155 -1.74 -0.01 -17.20
CA ARG A 155 -1.98 -1.47 -17.20
C ARG A 155 -3.18 -1.88 -18.05
N SER A 156 -4.27 -1.12 -18.04
CA SER A 156 -5.45 -1.36 -18.88
C SER A 156 -5.31 -0.78 -20.29
N LYS A 157 -4.21 -0.08 -20.59
CA LYS A 157 -3.96 0.60 -21.89
C LYS A 157 -5.02 1.65 -22.22
N THR A 158 -5.49 2.36 -21.21
CA THR A 158 -6.47 3.45 -21.32
C THR A 158 -5.83 4.81 -21.03
N ASP A 159 -6.55 5.91 -21.27
CA ASP A 159 -6.07 7.26 -20.99
C ASP A 159 -6.08 7.53 -19.47
N PRO A 160 -4.97 7.98 -18.85
CA PRO A 160 -4.92 8.34 -17.43
C PRO A 160 -5.61 9.69 -17.19
N VAL A 161 -6.95 9.69 -17.17
CA VAL A 161 -7.76 10.91 -17.16
C VAL A 161 -7.50 11.82 -15.96
N LEU A 162 -7.24 11.26 -14.76
CA LEU A 162 -6.95 12.05 -13.57
C LEU A 162 -5.59 12.75 -13.63
N LEU A 163 -4.66 12.28 -14.46
CA LEU A 163 -3.37 12.94 -14.65
C LEU A 163 -3.51 14.37 -15.21
N LYS A 164 -4.63 14.69 -15.85
CA LYS A 164 -4.95 16.05 -16.36
C LYS A 164 -5.18 17.07 -15.23
N GLU A 165 -5.45 16.60 -14.03
CA GLU A 165 -5.63 17.45 -12.84
C GLU A 165 -4.30 17.80 -12.15
N TYR A 166 -3.20 17.14 -12.53
CA TYR A 166 -1.88 17.43 -11.98
C TYR A 166 -1.45 18.88 -12.25
N LYS A 167 -0.95 19.53 -11.21
CA LYS A 167 -0.40 20.89 -11.27
C LYS A 167 0.92 20.91 -10.49
N PRO A 168 2.01 21.44 -11.09
CA PRO A 168 3.25 21.66 -10.34
C PRO A 168 2.98 22.58 -9.13
N GLY A 169 3.55 22.21 -7.98
CA GLY A 169 3.40 22.98 -6.74
C GLY A 169 2.12 22.67 -5.93
N MET A 170 1.47 21.52 -6.18
CA MET A 170 0.44 21.01 -5.29
C MET A 170 0.98 20.83 -3.87
N GLU A 171 0.14 21.07 -2.85
CA GLU A 171 0.50 20.91 -1.43
C GLU A 171 0.37 19.43 -1.01
N VAL A 172 1.32 18.60 -1.45
CA VAL A 172 1.26 17.14 -1.30
C VAL A 172 1.74 16.60 0.05
N GLY A 173 2.12 17.47 0.99
CA GLY A 173 2.55 17.04 2.33
C GLY A 173 3.67 16.01 2.29
N HIS A 174 3.43 14.84 2.86
CA HIS A 174 4.39 13.72 2.89
C HIS A 174 4.41 12.88 1.61
N HIS A 175 3.56 13.17 0.62
CA HIS A 175 3.42 12.38 -0.61
C HIS A 175 4.33 12.85 -1.75
N THR A 176 5.54 13.32 -1.43
CA THR A 176 6.48 13.91 -2.38
C THR A 176 6.97 12.92 -3.45
N ALA A 177 7.09 11.63 -3.13
CA ALA A 177 7.47 10.60 -4.09
C ALA A 177 6.40 10.37 -5.16
N TYR A 178 5.13 10.39 -4.77
CA TYR A 178 4.01 10.33 -5.71
C TYR A 178 4.02 11.53 -6.65
N GLU A 179 4.25 12.74 -6.10
CA GLU A 179 4.33 13.97 -6.88
C GLU A 179 5.44 13.91 -7.94
N LYS A 180 6.64 13.47 -7.55
CA LYS A 180 7.79 13.31 -8.47
C LYS A 180 7.47 12.34 -9.61
N ALA A 181 6.81 11.22 -9.33
CA ALA A 181 6.40 10.27 -10.35
C ALA A 181 5.30 10.85 -11.26
N MET A 182 4.35 11.61 -10.71
CA MET A 182 3.29 12.24 -11.50
C MET A 182 3.81 13.40 -12.33
N ALA A 183 4.79 14.16 -11.86
CA ALA A 183 5.49 15.19 -12.66
C ALA A 183 6.10 14.60 -13.94
N LEU A 184 6.71 13.41 -13.85
CA LEU A 184 7.18 12.69 -15.03
C LEU A 184 6.02 12.30 -15.96
N CYS A 185 5.00 11.65 -15.43
CA CYS A 185 3.87 11.18 -16.22
C CYS A 185 3.14 12.34 -16.95
N ALA A 186 3.06 13.49 -16.31
CA ALA A 186 2.46 14.71 -16.83
C ALA A 186 3.42 15.54 -17.75
N GLY A 187 4.68 15.12 -17.92
CA GLY A 187 5.64 15.74 -18.82
C GLY A 187 6.36 16.98 -18.27
N PHE A 188 6.36 17.18 -16.95
CA PHE A 188 7.07 18.30 -16.29
C PHE A 188 8.53 17.99 -15.93
N CYS A 189 8.95 16.72 -15.99
CA CYS A 189 10.35 16.33 -15.89
C CYS A 189 10.67 15.17 -16.85
N SER A 190 11.97 14.89 -17.06
CA SER A 190 12.38 13.75 -17.88
C SER A 190 12.56 12.47 -17.05
N ALA A 191 12.56 11.32 -17.73
CA ALA A 191 12.80 10.03 -17.09
C ALA A 191 14.21 9.97 -16.49
N GLU A 192 15.21 10.54 -17.18
CA GLU A 192 16.60 10.59 -16.70
C GLU A 192 16.72 11.39 -15.40
N SER A 193 15.99 12.50 -15.27
CA SER A 193 15.96 13.31 -14.06
C SER A 193 15.36 12.53 -12.88
N LEU A 194 14.31 11.73 -13.11
CA LEU A 194 13.73 10.90 -12.08
C LEU A 194 14.63 9.70 -11.73
N GLU A 195 15.31 9.10 -12.73
CA GLU A 195 16.32 8.03 -12.51
C GLU A 195 17.45 8.53 -11.60
N GLU A 196 17.99 9.71 -11.86
CA GLU A 196 19.05 10.31 -11.04
C GLU A 196 18.57 10.53 -9.59
N ARG A 197 17.34 11.00 -9.42
CA ARG A 197 16.74 11.18 -8.08
C ARG A 197 16.56 9.85 -7.35
N ILE A 198 16.05 8.83 -8.03
CA ILE A 198 15.89 7.46 -7.48
C ILE A 198 17.24 6.90 -7.02
N GLN A 199 18.31 7.06 -7.81
CA GLN A 199 19.65 6.58 -7.46
C GLN A 199 20.20 7.19 -6.18
N ASN A 200 19.80 8.43 -5.85
CA ASN A 200 20.27 9.17 -4.68
C ASN A 200 19.26 9.15 -3.51
N GLU A 201 18.11 8.44 -3.63
CA GLU A 201 17.08 8.40 -2.60
C GLU A 201 17.46 7.44 -1.46
N PRO A 202 17.68 7.93 -0.23
CA PRO A 202 18.03 7.08 0.90
C PRO A 202 16.84 6.37 1.55
N ASP A 203 15.62 6.94 1.45
CA ASP A 203 14.42 6.40 2.06
C ASP A 203 13.82 5.30 1.20
N ASP A 204 13.56 4.12 1.77
CA ASP A 204 13.08 2.95 1.04
C ASP A 204 11.64 3.09 0.56
N MET A 205 10.80 3.81 1.28
CA MET A 205 9.42 4.07 0.86
C MET A 205 9.37 5.05 -0.32
N GLU A 206 10.08 6.19 -0.21
CA GLU A 206 10.18 7.18 -1.29
C GLU A 206 10.78 6.53 -2.56
N TYR A 207 11.85 5.74 -2.37
CA TYR A 207 12.46 4.96 -3.45
C TYR A 207 11.45 4.05 -4.13
N ALA A 208 10.73 3.23 -3.36
CA ALA A 208 9.79 2.25 -3.90
C ALA A 208 8.69 2.92 -4.73
N ILE A 209 8.12 4.03 -4.23
CA ILE A 209 7.07 4.77 -4.95
C ILE A 209 7.58 5.32 -6.27
N MET A 210 8.72 6.00 -6.26
CA MET A 210 9.29 6.59 -7.48
C MET A 210 9.73 5.51 -8.48
N ALA A 211 10.45 4.48 -8.03
CA ALA A 211 10.97 3.44 -8.90
C ALA A 211 9.85 2.57 -9.50
N TYR A 212 8.81 2.24 -8.72
CA TYR A 212 7.66 1.52 -9.25
C TYR A 212 6.87 2.38 -10.24
N GLY A 213 6.63 3.65 -9.94
CA GLY A 213 5.98 4.58 -10.86
C GLY A 213 6.75 4.73 -12.19
N LEU A 214 8.07 4.86 -12.12
CA LEU A 214 8.93 4.91 -13.32
C LEU A 214 8.92 3.58 -14.08
N SER A 215 8.86 2.44 -13.39
CA SER A 215 8.74 1.13 -14.05
C SER A 215 7.45 1.04 -14.88
N GLU A 216 6.33 1.52 -14.35
CA GLU A 216 5.06 1.54 -15.07
C GLU A 216 5.04 2.54 -16.22
N TYR A 217 5.73 3.68 -16.04
CA TYR A 217 5.94 4.63 -17.12
C TYR A 217 6.70 4.01 -18.31
N TYR A 218 7.78 3.24 -18.07
CA TYR A 218 8.51 2.53 -19.11
C TYR A 218 7.70 1.40 -19.73
N ARG A 219 6.97 0.64 -18.92
CA ARG A 219 6.07 -0.42 -19.38
C ARG A 219 5.03 0.12 -20.37
N ALA A 220 4.39 1.24 -20.03
CA ALA A 220 3.40 1.88 -20.92
C ALA A 220 3.98 2.33 -22.26
N ARG A 221 5.31 2.50 -22.35
CA ARG A 221 6.03 2.87 -23.56
C ARG A 221 6.70 1.70 -24.28
N GLY A 222 6.47 0.49 -23.81
CA GLY A 222 6.99 -0.76 -24.41
C GLY A 222 8.42 -1.10 -24.02
N ASP A 223 9.06 -0.38 -23.08
CA ASP A 223 10.38 -0.73 -22.55
C ASP A 223 10.24 -1.67 -21.35
N GLU A 224 9.86 -2.92 -21.64
CA GLU A 224 9.71 -3.97 -20.61
C GLU A 224 11.03 -4.29 -19.90
N GLY A 225 12.18 -4.10 -20.56
CA GLY A 225 13.50 -4.37 -19.97
C GLY A 225 13.79 -3.41 -18.81
N LYS A 226 13.63 -2.10 -19.05
CA LYS A 226 13.78 -1.08 -18.00
C LYS A 226 12.72 -1.22 -16.93
N ALA A 227 11.46 -1.43 -17.32
CA ALA A 227 10.36 -1.62 -16.39
C ALA A 227 10.65 -2.75 -15.41
N ARG A 228 11.06 -3.91 -15.90
CA ARG A 228 11.41 -5.06 -15.07
C ARG A 228 12.60 -4.78 -14.15
N THR A 229 13.67 -4.18 -14.68
CA THR A 229 14.87 -3.87 -13.89
C THR A 229 14.54 -2.96 -12.70
N LEU A 230 13.69 -1.95 -12.90
CA LEU A 230 13.25 -1.05 -11.84
C LEU A 230 12.35 -1.76 -10.83
N ALA A 231 11.35 -2.52 -11.26
CA ALA A 231 10.48 -3.28 -10.36
C ALA A 231 11.29 -4.29 -9.51
N ASP A 232 12.24 -4.98 -10.11
CA ASP A 232 13.14 -5.91 -9.38
C ASP A 232 14.07 -5.16 -8.41
N SER A 233 14.42 -3.90 -8.68
CA SER A 233 15.22 -3.06 -7.78
C SER A 233 14.43 -2.63 -6.54
N VAL A 234 13.12 -2.39 -6.68
CA VAL A 234 12.23 -2.09 -5.55
C VAL A 234 12.26 -3.22 -4.52
N LEU A 235 12.21 -4.48 -4.98
CA LEU A 235 12.20 -5.65 -4.09
C LEU A 235 13.51 -5.89 -3.33
N LYS A 236 14.61 -5.27 -3.77
CA LYS A 236 15.91 -5.35 -3.09
C LYS A 236 16.03 -4.37 -1.91
N ARG A 237 15.12 -3.42 -1.81
CA ARG A 237 15.06 -2.41 -0.76
C ARG A 237 13.79 -2.62 0.07
N ASP A 238 13.86 -3.55 1.00
CA ASP A 238 12.73 -4.03 1.79
C ASP A 238 12.62 -3.41 3.19
N GLY A 239 13.39 -2.37 3.48
CA GLY A 239 13.37 -1.67 4.76
C GLY A 239 12.03 -1.06 5.13
N PHE A 240 11.17 -0.78 4.14
CA PHE A 240 9.76 -0.43 4.36
C PHE A 240 8.84 -1.22 3.41
N TRP A 241 8.92 -2.55 3.47
CA TRP A 241 8.13 -3.47 2.64
C TRP A 241 6.59 -3.28 2.70
N PRO A 242 5.97 -2.71 3.77
CA PRO A 242 4.54 -2.46 3.77
C PRO A 242 4.07 -1.35 2.83
N CYS A 243 5.00 -0.63 2.17
CA CYS A 243 4.67 0.34 1.14
C CYS A 243 3.89 -0.32 0.00
N PHE A 244 2.77 0.26 -0.41
CA PHE A 244 1.95 -0.32 -1.48
C PHE A 244 2.68 -0.44 -2.82
N ALA A 245 3.65 0.43 -3.11
CA ALA A 245 4.48 0.30 -4.31
C ALA A 245 5.41 -0.91 -4.23
N TRP A 246 5.98 -1.21 -3.05
CA TRP A 246 6.75 -2.43 -2.83
C TRP A 246 5.86 -3.67 -2.93
N LEU A 247 4.68 -3.64 -2.30
CA LEU A 247 3.70 -4.73 -2.37
C LEU A 247 3.22 -4.96 -3.80
N ALA A 248 3.06 -3.91 -4.60
CA ALA A 248 2.70 -4.03 -6.01
C ALA A 248 3.81 -4.72 -6.83
N ALA A 249 5.07 -4.33 -6.63
CA ALA A 249 6.20 -5.01 -7.26
C ALA A 249 6.28 -6.49 -6.84
N LYS A 250 5.99 -6.80 -5.56
CA LYS A 250 5.96 -8.17 -5.04
C LYS A 250 4.80 -8.98 -5.61
N ASN A 251 3.62 -8.40 -5.69
CA ASN A 251 2.45 -9.02 -6.33
C ASN A 251 2.72 -9.32 -7.81
N ASP A 252 3.36 -8.39 -8.52
CA ASP A 252 3.79 -8.60 -9.91
C ASP A 252 4.81 -9.75 -10.04
N GLU A 253 5.74 -9.87 -9.10
CA GLU A 253 6.71 -10.98 -9.08
C GLU A 253 5.99 -12.32 -8.86
N MET A 254 5.08 -12.39 -7.89
CA MET A 254 4.31 -13.61 -7.59
C MET A 254 3.42 -14.05 -8.75
N ASN A 255 2.84 -13.12 -9.49
CA ASN A 255 1.98 -13.40 -10.64
C ASN A 255 2.77 -13.74 -11.92
N ARG A 256 4.09 -13.55 -11.93
CA ARG A 256 4.99 -13.95 -13.05
C ARG A 256 5.53 -15.36 -12.90
N ALA A 257 5.49 -15.93 -11.69
CA ALA A 257 5.99 -17.29 -11.38
C ALA A 257 4.95 -18.34 -11.71
#